data_79e52d8f1add0a5150783dead62818cf
#
_entry.id   79e52d8f1add0a5150783dead62818cf
#
_cell.length_a   1.000
_cell.length_b   1.000
_cell.length_c   1.000
_cell.angle_alpha   90.00
_cell.angle_beta   90.00
_cell.angle_gamma   90.00
#
_symmetry.space_group_name_H-M   'P 1'
#
loop_
_entity.id
_entity.type
_entity.pdbx_description
1 polymer ?
#
loop_
_entity_poly.entity_id
_entity_poly.type
_entity_poly.pdbx_seq_one_letter_code
_entity_poly.pdbx_strand_id
1 'polypeptide(L)'
;VLKRRAPRVITTGFLLAVTVSGLAACRTSPNVAAYVGDSQVTVTELRSAVDERLTDEAVAAFAETDEETFTRRVLSLLVQEEVYAEAAERYDVRVDDDDVRARIDELLGDDDPAEVFGQLAQQGIGREDVFENVRQQLVRRQIAEAEGEAEGLTDEALRARYGEVREDLAQVSFGYITVPDQATADAVLAQLTAAPDSYPAVAAQYPGATTLPALEPRGPEELPGVLAEGIAAAAPNTGFTTAVPEAGGVVVTFVEGPVYPSFEEVRPQLENEASEAVQEAGNRRVEAVREDLGVTVNPRFGVLEDGRLVAADGGVVDILGDEDPVAAPAE
;
A
#
# COMPACT_ATOMS: atom_id res chain seq x y z
N VAL A 1 29.32 -68.49 -50.45
CA VAL A 1 29.98 -69.55 -49.66
C VAL A 1 30.56 -68.98 -48.41
N LEU A 2 30.28 -69.63 -47.31
CA LEU A 2 30.80 -69.51 -45.93
C LEU A 2 30.40 -68.35 -45.01
N LYS A 3 29.47 -68.71 -44.13
CA LYS A 3 29.21 -68.24 -42.77
C LYS A 3 30.47 -68.15 -41.92
N ARG A 4 30.67 -67.07 -41.22
CA ARG A 4 31.34 -67.15 -39.92
C ARG A 4 30.55 -66.27 -38.89
N ARG A 5 30.10 -66.98 -37.86
CA ARG A 5 29.49 -66.42 -36.63
C ARG A 5 30.61 -65.85 -35.77
N ALA A 6 30.38 -64.69 -35.16
CA ALA A 6 31.18 -64.13 -34.07
C ALA A 6 30.31 -63.84 -32.86
N PRO A 7 30.81 -64.01 -31.64
CA PRO A 7 29.99 -64.13 -30.44
C PRO A 7 29.60 -62.75 -29.87
N ARG A 8 28.42 -62.76 -29.25
CA ARG A 8 27.91 -61.64 -28.43
C ARG A 8 28.75 -61.53 -27.17
N VAL A 9 29.44 -60.42 -26.99
CA VAL A 9 29.98 -59.97 -25.68
C VAL A 9 28.91 -59.09 -25.04
N ILE A 10 28.31 -59.57 -23.99
CA ILE A 10 27.41 -58.83 -23.08
C ILE A 10 28.31 -58.04 -22.13
N THR A 11 28.49 -56.76 -22.40
CA THR A 11 29.13 -55.85 -21.46
C THR A 11 28.04 -55.25 -20.56
N THR A 12 27.95 -55.78 -19.34
CA THR A 12 27.09 -55.25 -18.29
C THR A 12 27.68 -53.93 -17.82
N GLY A 13 27.16 -52.80 -18.36
CA GLY A 13 27.47 -51.46 -17.88
C GLY A 13 26.75 -51.23 -16.55
N PHE A 14 27.53 -51.18 -15.49
CA PHE A 14 27.08 -50.77 -14.16
C PHE A 14 26.83 -49.26 -14.22
N LEU A 15 25.54 -48.89 -14.32
CA LEU A 15 25.09 -47.48 -14.21
C LEU A 15 25.19 -47.09 -12.73
N LEU A 16 26.29 -46.43 -12.37
CA LEU A 16 26.44 -45.77 -11.09
C LEU A 16 25.55 -44.52 -11.10
N ALA A 17 24.31 -44.63 -10.64
CA ALA A 17 23.45 -43.48 -10.34
C ALA A 17 24.06 -42.77 -9.11
N VAL A 18 24.87 -41.78 -9.36
CA VAL A 18 25.25 -40.79 -8.35
C VAL A 18 24.00 -39.96 -8.08
N THR A 19 23.24 -40.37 -7.07
CA THR A 19 22.27 -39.48 -6.44
C THR A 19 23.09 -38.41 -5.72
N VAL A 20 23.22 -37.26 -6.38
CA VAL A 20 23.58 -36.00 -5.73
C VAL A 20 22.39 -35.66 -4.83
N SER A 21 22.35 -36.24 -3.66
CA SER A 21 21.55 -35.74 -2.56
C SER A 21 22.11 -34.34 -2.29
N GLY A 22 21.34 -33.30 -2.67
CA GLY A 22 21.67 -31.94 -2.34
C GLY A 22 21.85 -31.84 -0.84
N LEU A 23 23.10 -31.75 -0.43
CA LEU A 23 23.48 -31.22 0.86
C LEU A 23 23.05 -29.76 0.84
N ALA A 24 21.81 -29.48 1.29
CA ALA A 24 21.49 -28.23 1.93
C ALA A 24 22.38 -28.18 3.19
N ALA A 25 23.69 -28.06 2.97
CA ALA A 25 24.62 -27.71 4.04
C ALA A 25 24.13 -26.35 4.54
N CYS A 26 23.75 -26.27 5.79
CA CYS A 26 23.49 -25.03 6.48
C CYS A 26 24.60 -24.06 6.11
N ARG A 27 24.32 -23.10 5.22
CA ARG A 27 25.20 -21.99 4.89
C ARG A 27 25.16 -21.04 6.10
N THR A 28 25.72 -21.45 7.23
CA THR A 28 25.86 -20.63 8.43
C THR A 28 27.31 -20.30 8.61
N SER A 29 27.82 -19.35 7.82
CA SER A 29 29.08 -18.72 8.14
C SER A 29 28.86 -17.75 9.30
N PRO A 30 29.67 -17.76 10.37
CA PRO A 30 29.54 -16.83 11.49
C PRO A 30 29.64 -15.36 11.08
N ASN A 31 30.24 -15.09 9.92
CA ASN A 31 30.47 -13.75 9.40
C ASN A 31 29.41 -13.29 8.40
N VAL A 32 28.38 -14.10 8.12
CA VAL A 32 27.30 -13.79 7.21
C VAL A 32 26.01 -13.61 8.00
N ALA A 33 25.33 -12.48 7.79
CA ALA A 33 24.04 -12.16 8.40
C ALA A 33 22.87 -12.70 7.55
N ALA A 34 22.96 -12.62 6.22
CA ALA A 34 21.96 -13.19 5.32
C ALA A 34 22.61 -13.60 3.99
N TYR A 35 21.97 -14.55 3.30
CA TYR A 35 22.23 -14.92 1.90
C TYR A 35 21.00 -14.57 1.07
N VAL A 36 21.24 -13.99 -0.10
CA VAL A 36 20.23 -13.63 -1.09
C VAL A 36 20.71 -14.20 -2.43
N GLY A 37 20.20 -15.37 -2.83
CA GLY A 37 20.76 -16.07 -3.99
C GLY A 37 22.25 -16.37 -3.84
N ASP A 38 23.06 -15.82 -4.75
CA ASP A 38 24.52 -15.90 -4.73
C ASP A 38 25.18 -14.75 -3.95
N SER A 39 24.44 -13.67 -3.65
CA SER A 39 24.86 -12.55 -2.82
C SER A 39 24.80 -12.86 -1.33
N GLN A 40 25.51 -12.09 -0.53
CA GLN A 40 25.49 -12.20 0.92
C GLN A 40 25.60 -10.84 1.60
N VAL A 41 24.83 -10.65 2.65
CA VAL A 41 24.99 -9.55 3.60
C VAL A 41 25.90 -10.03 4.72
N THR A 42 27.08 -9.44 4.86
CA THR A 42 28.01 -9.81 5.92
C THR A 42 27.66 -9.14 7.25
N VAL A 43 28.12 -9.71 8.34
CA VAL A 43 27.98 -9.10 9.68
C VAL A 43 28.71 -7.74 9.76
N THR A 44 29.77 -7.56 8.99
CA THR A 44 30.53 -6.29 8.95
C THR A 44 29.71 -5.23 8.23
N GLU A 45 29.10 -5.53 7.10
CA GLU A 45 28.20 -4.63 6.38
C GLU A 45 26.99 -4.25 7.24
N LEU A 46 26.35 -5.22 7.89
CA LEU A 46 25.25 -4.95 8.82
C LEU A 46 25.66 -3.98 9.93
N ARG A 47 26.82 -4.20 10.56
CA ARG A 47 27.31 -3.30 11.61
C ARG A 47 27.59 -1.90 11.06
N SER A 48 28.26 -1.80 9.91
CA SER A 48 28.52 -0.51 9.30
C SER A 48 27.23 0.24 8.97
N ALA A 49 26.21 -0.47 8.45
CA ALA A 49 24.91 0.11 8.13
C ALA A 49 24.13 0.56 9.39
N VAL A 50 24.27 -0.16 10.50
CA VAL A 50 23.72 0.25 11.81
C VAL A 50 24.47 1.48 12.33
N ASP A 51 25.82 1.44 12.37
CA ASP A 51 26.65 2.53 12.87
C ASP A 51 26.41 3.83 12.10
N GLU A 52 26.25 3.75 10.78
CA GLU A 52 25.95 4.90 9.92
C GLU A 52 24.61 5.56 10.28
N ARG A 53 23.55 4.75 10.47
CA ARG A 53 22.24 5.25 10.87
C ARG A 53 22.24 5.89 12.26
N LEU A 54 23.04 5.36 13.17
CA LEU A 54 23.21 5.90 14.53
C LEU A 54 23.99 7.22 14.58
N THR A 55 24.52 7.71 13.46
CA THR A 55 25.12 9.06 13.39
C THR A 55 24.06 10.17 13.49
N ASP A 56 22.79 9.87 13.16
CA ASP A 56 21.66 10.75 13.41
C ASP A 56 21.17 10.59 14.86
N GLU A 57 21.18 11.68 15.64
CA GLU A 57 20.83 11.65 17.06
C GLU A 57 19.38 11.18 17.31
N ALA A 58 18.44 11.51 16.42
CA ALA A 58 17.05 11.09 16.58
C ALA A 58 16.87 9.60 16.27
N VAL A 59 17.56 9.09 15.25
CA VAL A 59 17.59 7.66 14.94
C VAL A 59 18.27 6.88 16.07
N ALA A 60 19.38 7.39 16.61
CA ALA A 60 20.07 6.77 17.74
C ALA A 60 19.17 6.67 18.98
N ALA A 61 18.47 7.76 19.34
CA ALA A 61 17.52 7.77 20.44
C ALA A 61 16.37 6.77 20.24
N PHE A 62 15.88 6.58 19.00
CA PHE A 62 14.91 5.55 18.70
C PHE A 62 15.50 4.15 18.87
N ALA A 63 16.70 3.90 18.37
CA ALA A 63 17.36 2.60 18.43
C ALA A 63 17.68 2.16 19.87
N GLU A 64 18.00 3.09 20.77
CA GLU A 64 18.23 2.82 22.20
C GLU A 64 17.00 2.17 22.90
N THR A 65 15.81 2.32 22.35
CA THR A 65 14.60 1.72 22.93
C THR A 65 14.54 0.20 22.73
N ASP A 66 15.09 -0.31 21.62
CA ASP A 66 15.20 -1.74 21.28
C ASP A 66 16.27 -1.94 20.18
N GLU A 67 17.52 -2.07 20.60
CA GLU A 67 18.67 -2.22 19.71
C GLU A 67 18.60 -3.48 18.83
N GLU A 68 18.05 -4.57 19.38
CA GLU A 68 17.94 -5.82 18.62
C GLU A 68 16.91 -5.71 17.50
N THR A 69 15.75 -5.13 17.78
CA THR A 69 14.72 -4.89 16.77
C THR A 69 15.21 -3.89 15.71
N PHE A 70 15.93 -2.86 16.12
CA PHE A 70 16.55 -1.92 15.19
C PHE A 70 17.56 -2.62 14.27
N THR A 71 18.46 -3.44 14.82
CA THR A 71 19.45 -4.22 14.04
C THR A 71 18.76 -5.17 13.06
N ARG A 72 17.67 -5.86 13.47
CA ARG A 72 16.87 -6.72 12.58
C ARG A 72 16.23 -5.93 11.45
N ARG A 73 15.72 -4.75 11.75
CA ARG A 73 15.16 -3.85 10.73
C ARG A 73 16.20 -3.45 9.69
N VAL A 74 17.38 -3.04 10.12
CA VAL A 74 18.50 -2.70 9.21
C VAL A 74 18.91 -3.92 8.37
N LEU A 75 19.00 -5.11 8.96
CA LEU A 75 19.28 -6.33 8.18
C LEU A 75 18.17 -6.61 7.13
N SER A 76 16.90 -6.40 7.49
CA SER A 76 15.79 -6.55 6.55
C SER A 76 15.90 -5.58 5.37
N LEU A 77 16.32 -4.33 5.62
CA LEU A 77 16.54 -3.35 4.56
C LEU A 77 17.69 -3.76 3.64
N LEU A 78 18.82 -4.20 4.17
CA LEU A 78 19.97 -4.69 3.37
C LEU A 78 19.59 -5.91 2.51
N VAL A 79 18.80 -6.85 3.05
CA VAL A 79 18.27 -7.98 2.29
C VAL A 79 17.34 -7.51 1.17
N GLN A 80 16.52 -6.51 1.42
CA GLN A 80 15.66 -5.93 0.39
C GLN A 80 16.48 -5.24 -0.70
N GLU A 81 17.50 -4.48 -0.36
CA GLU A 81 18.42 -3.84 -1.33
C GLU A 81 18.99 -4.87 -2.31
N GLU A 82 19.49 -6.02 -1.81
CA GLU A 82 20.01 -7.10 -2.66
C GLU A 82 18.92 -7.71 -3.56
N VAL A 83 17.72 -7.94 -3.04
CA VAL A 83 16.59 -8.46 -3.85
C VAL A 83 16.21 -7.48 -4.96
N TYR A 84 16.15 -6.17 -4.64
CA TYR A 84 15.80 -5.15 -5.63
C TYR A 84 16.92 -4.91 -6.66
N ALA A 85 18.19 -5.03 -6.25
CA ALA A 85 19.33 -4.99 -7.17
C ALA A 85 19.27 -6.13 -8.19
N GLU A 86 19.02 -7.36 -7.73
CA GLU A 86 18.85 -8.52 -8.60
C GLU A 86 17.60 -8.40 -9.50
N ALA A 87 16.49 -7.88 -8.95
CA ALA A 87 15.30 -7.63 -9.75
C ALA A 87 15.57 -6.59 -10.85
N ALA A 88 16.25 -5.50 -10.53
CA ALA A 88 16.63 -4.48 -11.50
C ALA A 88 17.52 -5.06 -12.61
N GLU A 89 18.50 -5.91 -12.27
CA GLU A 89 19.35 -6.59 -13.24
C GLU A 89 18.53 -7.55 -14.14
N ARG A 90 17.65 -8.37 -13.55
CA ARG A 90 16.84 -9.37 -14.26
C ARG A 90 15.89 -8.75 -15.28
N TYR A 91 15.33 -7.59 -14.97
CA TYR A 91 14.40 -6.87 -15.86
C TYR A 91 15.07 -5.77 -16.69
N ASP A 92 16.40 -5.64 -16.63
CA ASP A 92 17.20 -4.60 -17.32
C ASP A 92 16.70 -3.18 -17.10
N VAL A 93 16.30 -2.89 -15.85
CA VAL A 93 15.87 -1.55 -15.40
C VAL A 93 16.96 -0.87 -14.61
N ARG A 94 17.02 0.48 -14.68
CA ARG A 94 18.00 1.28 -13.97
C ARG A 94 17.35 2.51 -13.38
N VAL A 95 17.64 2.76 -12.11
CA VAL A 95 17.21 3.94 -11.38
C VAL A 95 18.45 4.66 -10.90
N ASP A 96 18.72 5.84 -11.44
CA ASP A 96 19.84 6.68 -11.04
C ASP A 96 19.51 7.50 -9.78
N ASP A 97 20.55 7.91 -9.04
CA ASP A 97 20.38 8.73 -7.83
C ASP A 97 19.67 10.06 -8.12
N ASP A 98 19.83 10.61 -9.30
CA ASP A 98 19.18 11.85 -9.71
C ASP A 98 17.66 11.64 -9.88
N ASP A 99 17.22 10.48 -10.38
CA ASP A 99 15.80 10.12 -10.45
C ASP A 99 15.20 9.99 -9.05
N VAL A 100 15.95 9.37 -8.13
CA VAL A 100 15.52 9.23 -6.72
C VAL A 100 15.35 10.59 -6.07
N ARG A 101 16.34 11.49 -6.23
CA ARG A 101 16.27 12.86 -5.68
C ARG A 101 15.10 13.64 -6.27
N ALA A 102 14.93 13.60 -7.59
CA ALA A 102 13.82 14.26 -8.24
C ALA A 102 12.45 13.76 -7.72
N ARG A 103 12.34 12.45 -7.50
CA ARG A 103 11.11 11.88 -6.93
C ARG A 103 10.89 12.28 -5.48
N ILE A 104 11.94 12.35 -4.66
CA ILE A 104 11.86 12.83 -3.27
C ILE A 104 11.41 14.30 -3.26
N ASP A 105 12.00 15.16 -4.11
CA ASP A 105 11.62 16.55 -4.21
C ASP A 105 10.16 16.72 -4.62
N GLU A 106 9.67 15.89 -5.56
CA GLU A 106 8.26 15.86 -5.95
C GLU A 106 7.33 15.43 -4.80
N LEU A 107 7.74 14.43 -3.99
CA LEU A 107 6.97 13.95 -2.85
C LEU A 107 6.93 14.95 -1.70
N LEU A 108 7.99 15.72 -1.51
CA LEU A 108 8.06 16.78 -0.51
C LEU A 108 7.20 17.99 -0.91
N GLY A 109 7.08 18.26 -2.20
CA GLY A 109 6.33 19.42 -2.70
C GLY A 109 6.81 20.73 -2.06
N ASP A 110 5.91 21.40 -1.35
CA ASP A 110 6.20 22.66 -0.64
C ASP A 110 6.62 22.47 0.83
N ASP A 111 6.71 21.24 1.32
CA ASP A 111 7.09 20.94 2.72
C ASP A 111 8.60 21.19 2.95
N ASP A 112 8.97 21.59 4.17
CA ASP A 112 10.37 21.73 4.56
C ASP A 112 11.05 20.36 4.69
N PRO A 113 12.04 20.04 3.84
CA PRO A 113 12.76 18.77 3.89
C PRO A 113 13.36 18.46 5.27
N ALA A 114 13.84 19.49 5.98
CA ALA A 114 14.47 19.31 7.29
C ALA A 114 13.43 18.87 8.34
N GLU A 115 12.23 19.41 8.28
CA GLU A 115 11.13 19.02 9.18
C GLU A 115 10.67 17.60 8.88
N VAL A 116 10.40 17.26 7.60
CA VAL A 116 9.94 15.93 7.20
C VAL A 116 10.96 14.84 7.57
N PHE A 117 12.23 15.01 7.21
CA PHE A 117 13.28 14.06 7.57
C PHE A 117 13.50 13.97 9.08
N GLY A 118 13.37 15.09 9.81
CA GLY A 118 13.45 15.10 11.27
C GLY A 118 12.32 14.29 11.94
N GLN A 119 11.09 14.38 11.43
CA GLN A 119 9.96 13.56 11.90
C GLN A 119 10.16 12.06 11.61
N LEU A 120 10.70 11.71 10.44
CA LEU A 120 11.03 10.34 10.07
C LEU A 120 12.15 9.77 10.94
N ALA A 121 13.19 10.56 11.22
CA ALA A 121 14.29 10.16 12.08
C ALA A 121 13.82 9.83 13.51
N GLN A 122 12.86 10.57 14.06
CA GLN A 122 12.23 10.25 15.35
C GLN A 122 11.50 8.88 15.36
N GLN A 123 11.15 8.35 14.18
CA GLN A 123 10.57 7.02 13.99
C GLN A 123 11.63 5.97 13.63
N GLY A 124 12.92 6.33 13.73
CA GLY A 124 14.04 5.48 13.38
C GLY A 124 14.23 5.27 11.88
N ILE A 125 13.71 6.17 11.04
CA ILE A 125 13.87 6.14 9.58
C ILE A 125 14.93 7.17 9.21
N GLY A 126 16.11 6.71 8.84
CA GLY A 126 17.19 7.56 8.39
C GLY A 126 16.95 8.10 6.98
N ARG A 127 17.71 9.12 6.62
CA ARG A 127 17.65 9.72 5.28
C ARG A 127 17.94 8.69 4.17
N GLU A 128 18.86 7.77 4.40
CA GLU A 128 19.22 6.71 3.46
C GLU A 128 18.07 5.71 3.26
N ASP A 129 17.33 5.40 4.34
CA ASP A 129 16.16 4.51 4.26
C ASP A 129 15.07 5.11 3.36
N VAL A 130 14.91 6.45 3.40
CA VAL A 130 13.98 7.16 2.51
C VAL A 130 14.45 7.07 1.07
N PHE A 131 15.74 7.32 0.82
CA PHE A 131 16.32 7.23 -0.52
C PHE A 131 16.15 5.82 -1.10
N GLU A 132 16.46 4.79 -0.32
CA GLU A 132 16.32 3.42 -0.77
C GLU A 132 14.85 3.02 -0.99
N ASN A 133 13.95 3.44 -0.11
CA ASN A 133 12.51 3.18 -0.30
C ASN A 133 11.99 3.80 -1.60
N VAL A 134 12.39 5.05 -1.90
CA VAL A 134 12.00 5.71 -3.16
C VAL A 134 12.64 5.02 -4.36
N ARG A 135 13.92 4.60 -4.26
CA ARG A 135 14.58 3.79 -5.30
C ARG A 135 13.78 2.52 -5.60
N GLN A 136 13.39 1.79 -4.58
CA GLN A 136 12.59 0.57 -4.72
C GLN A 136 11.22 0.83 -5.35
N GLN A 137 10.57 1.95 -5.03
CA GLN A 137 9.32 2.35 -5.70
C GLN A 137 9.54 2.59 -7.21
N LEU A 138 10.63 3.28 -7.57
CA LEU A 138 10.96 3.53 -8.97
C LEU A 138 11.32 2.24 -9.71
N VAL A 139 12.07 1.33 -9.09
CA VAL A 139 12.39 0.01 -9.66
C VAL A 139 11.10 -0.77 -9.93
N ARG A 140 10.16 -0.87 -8.97
CA ARG A 140 8.87 -1.53 -9.18
C ARG A 140 8.11 -0.94 -10.36
N ARG A 141 8.04 0.38 -10.42
CA ARG A 141 7.37 1.07 -11.52
C ARG A 141 8.02 0.76 -12.87
N GLN A 142 9.35 0.87 -12.97
CA GLN A 142 10.06 0.58 -14.22
C GLN A 142 9.94 -0.88 -14.65
N ILE A 143 9.93 -1.84 -13.69
CA ILE A 143 9.68 -3.25 -13.99
C ILE A 143 8.26 -3.42 -14.57
N ALA A 144 7.24 -2.82 -13.95
CA ALA A 144 5.88 -2.88 -14.46
C ALA A 144 5.75 -2.23 -15.85
N GLU A 145 6.45 -1.11 -16.09
CA GLU A 145 6.51 -0.45 -17.41
C GLU A 145 7.18 -1.36 -18.45
N ALA A 146 8.31 -1.99 -18.12
CA ALA A 146 9.03 -2.91 -19.01
C ALA A 146 8.19 -4.14 -19.39
N GLU A 147 7.35 -4.62 -18.46
CA GLU A 147 6.44 -5.74 -18.66
C GLU A 147 5.09 -5.35 -19.32
N GLY A 148 4.89 -4.06 -19.63
CA GLY A 148 3.66 -3.56 -20.26
C GLY A 148 2.47 -3.46 -19.29
N GLU A 149 2.72 -3.49 -17.98
CA GLU A 149 1.67 -3.44 -16.94
C GLU A 149 1.33 -1.99 -16.49
N ALA A 150 1.92 -0.96 -17.14
CA ALA A 150 1.68 0.45 -16.84
C ALA A 150 0.68 1.14 -17.79
N GLU A 151 0.04 0.40 -18.69
CA GLU A 151 -0.91 0.96 -19.66
C GLU A 151 -2.09 1.68 -18.99
N GLY A 152 -2.45 1.30 -17.77
CA GLY A 152 -3.51 1.94 -16.98
C GLY A 152 -3.30 3.42 -16.67
N LEU A 153 -2.06 3.92 -16.73
CA LEU A 153 -1.70 5.33 -16.50
C LEU A 153 -1.90 6.20 -17.74
N THR A 154 -2.23 5.63 -18.90
CA THR A 154 -2.48 6.42 -20.11
C THR A 154 -3.79 7.21 -20.00
N ASP A 155 -3.85 8.39 -20.61
CA ASP A 155 -5.07 9.21 -20.63
C ASP A 155 -6.27 8.48 -21.23
N GLU A 156 -6.03 7.58 -22.21
CA GLU A 156 -7.06 6.74 -22.79
C GLU A 156 -7.61 5.72 -21.80
N ALA A 157 -6.75 5.03 -21.05
CA ALA A 157 -7.15 4.05 -20.04
C ALA A 157 -7.87 4.73 -18.85
N LEU A 158 -7.39 5.88 -18.41
CA LEU A 158 -8.06 6.66 -17.35
C LEU A 158 -9.46 7.11 -17.77
N ARG A 159 -9.66 7.55 -19.03
CA ARG A 159 -10.99 7.88 -19.56
C ARG A 159 -11.89 6.66 -19.69
N ALA A 160 -11.34 5.52 -20.10
CA ALA A 160 -12.08 4.27 -20.14
C ALA A 160 -12.53 3.86 -18.72
N ARG A 161 -11.63 3.93 -17.74
CA ARG A 161 -11.93 3.65 -16.35
C ARG A 161 -12.97 4.59 -15.77
N TYR A 162 -12.88 5.89 -16.07
CA TYR A 162 -13.92 6.85 -15.70
C TYR A 162 -15.28 6.44 -16.25
N GLY A 163 -15.36 6.00 -17.53
CA GLY A 163 -16.58 5.51 -18.13
C GLY A 163 -17.20 4.33 -17.39
N GLU A 164 -16.36 3.45 -16.82
CA GLU A 164 -16.81 2.29 -16.03
C GLU A 164 -17.37 2.67 -14.66
N VAL A 165 -16.67 3.61 -13.95
CA VAL A 165 -17.01 3.93 -12.54
C VAL A 165 -17.94 5.12 -12.40
N ARG A 166 -18.24 5.85 -13.49
CA ARG A 166 -19.00 7.10 -13.46
C ARG A 166 -20.35 6.96 -12.75
N GLU A 167 -21.06 5.85 -12.99
CA GLU A 167 -22.36 5.59 -12.35
C GLU A 167 -22.22 5.38 -10.84
N ASP A 168 -21.13 4.76 -10.40
CA ASP A 168 -20.82 4.54 -8.97
C ASP A 168 -20.41 5.83 -8.26
N LEU A 169 -19.91 6.81 -9.03
CA LEU A 169 -19.52 8.13 -8.53
C LEU A 169 -20.71 9.12 -8.52
N ALA A 170 -21.91 8.66 -8.83
CA ALA A 170 -23.09 9.51 -8.84
C ALA A 170 -23.32 10.16 -7.47
N GLN A 171 -23.51 11.46 -7.49
CA GLN A 171 -23.91 12.27 -6.36
C GLN A 171 -25.36 12.71 -6.55
N VAL A 172 -26.06 13.03 -5.49
CA VAL A 172 -27.41 13.60 -5.56
C VAL A 172 -27.32 15.09 -5.22
N SER A 173 -27.72 15.92 -6.17
CA SER A 173 -27.90 17.35 -5.94
C SER A 173 -29.22 17.59 -5.22
N PHE A 174 -29.15 18.13 -4.02
CA PHE A 174 -30.32 18.40 -3.18
C PHE A 174 -30.11 19.63 -2.30
N GLY A 175 -31.23 20.10 -1.75
CA GLY A 175 -31.23 21.12 -0.74
C GLY A 175 -32.36 20.93 0.25
N TYR A 176 -32.25 21.58 1.39
CA TYR A 176 -33.33 21.61 2.39
C TYR A 176 -33.52 23.00 2.97
N ILE A 177 -34.81 23.33 3.23
CA ILE A 177 -35.26 24.62 3.74
C ILE A 177 -36.16 24.36 4.93
N THR A 178 -35.88 24.96 6.08
CA THR A 178 -36.76 24.86 7.25
C THR A 178 -37.78 26.00 7.25
N VAL A 179 -39.04 25.65 7.34
CA VAL A 179 -40.19 26.58 7.35
C VAL A 179 -41.05 26.37 8.63
N PRO A 180 -41.87 27.37 9.01
CA PRO A 180 -42.57 27.33 10.29
C PRO A 180 -43.64 26.23 10.41
N ASP A 181 -44.35 25.91 9.34
CA ASP A 181 -45.50 25.01 9.35
C ASP A 181 -45.68 24.24 8.05
N GLN A 182 -46.55 23.20 8.08
CA GLN A 182 -46.79 22.32 6.95
C GLN A 182 -47.40 23.02 5.74
N ALA A 183 -48.29 24.00 5.95
CA ALA A 183 -48.95 24.70 4.82
C ALA A 183 -47.93 25.52 4.03
N THR A 184 -46.98 26.15 4.76
CA THR A 184 -45.84 26.85 4.15
C THR A 184 -44.92 25.87 3.43
N ALA A 185 -44.64 24.69 4.05
CA ALA A 185 -43.80 23.66 3.44
C ALA A 185 -44.38 23.13 2.11
N ASP A 186 -45.66 22.87 2.06
CA ASP A 186 -46.37 22.39 0.86
C ASP A 186 -46.30 23.47 -0.25
N ALA A 187 -46.47 24.75 0.09
CA ALA A 187 -46.36 25.86 -0.85
C ALA A 187 -44.95 26.03 -1.41
N VAL A 188 -43.94 25.95 -0.54
CA VAL A 188 -42.51 26.02 -0.92
C VAL A 188 -42.16 24.84 -1.83
N LEU A 189 -42.52 23.60 -1.47
CA LEU A 189 -42.26 22.42 -2.28
C LEU A 189 -42.94 22.53 -3.67
N ALA A 190 -44.19 22.97 -3.71
CA ALA A 190 -44.90 23.18 -4.99
C ALA A 190 -44.19 24.24 -5.87
N GLN A 191 -43.70 25.32 -5.27
CA GLN A 191 -42.90 26.35 -5.97
C GLN A 191 -41.60 25.78 -6.53
N LEU A 192 -40.82 25.04 -5.73
CA LEU A 192 -39.54 24.47 -6.16
C LEU A 192 -39.74 23.40 -7.26
N THR A 193 -40.79 22.59 -7.14
CA THR A 193 -41.13 21.59 -8.16
C THR A 193 -41.52 22.24 -9.49
N ALA A 194 -42.25 23.40 -9.46
CA ALA A 194 -42.63 24.12 -10.65
C ALA A 194 -41.47 24.93 -11.28
N ALA A 195 -40.50 25.39 -10.46
CA ALA A 195 -39.39 26.21 -10.89
C ALA A 195 -38.10 25.84 -10.06
N PRO A 196 -37.41 24.75 -10.41
CA PRO A 196 -36.21 24.28 -9.69
C PRO A 196 -35.13 25.32 -9.50
N ASP A 197 -34.86 26.13 -10.54
CA ASP A 197 -33.87 27.22 -10.54
C ASP A 197 -34.16 28.29 -9.48
N SER A 198 -35.37 28.32 -8.93
CA SER A 198 -35.75 29.28 -7.88
C SER A 198 -35.24 28.91 -6.49
N TYR A 199 -34.61 27.75 -6.33
CA TYR A 199 -34.19 27.26 -5.02
C TYR A 199 -33.38 28.31 -4.22
N PRO A 200 -32.33 28.95 -4.71
CA PRO A 200 -31.56 29.91 -3.93
C PRO A 200 -32.38 31.12 -3.49
N ALA A 201 -33.30 31.59 -4.33
CA ALA A 201 -34.18 32.70 -4.03
C ALA A 201 -35.23 32.35 -2.98
N VAL A 202 -35.71 31.12 -2.97
CA VAL A 202 -36.64 30.63 -1.97
C VAL A 202 -35.90 30.38 -0.64
N ALA A 203 -34.74 29.73 -0.66
CA ALA A 203 -33.90 29.50 0.54
C ALA A 203 -33.54 30.82 1.25
N ALA A 204 -33.26 31.86 0.51
CA ALA A 204 -32.96 33.20 1.06
C ALA A 204 -34.13 33.80 1.84
N GLN A 205 -35.37 33.36 1.66
CA GLN A 205 -36.53 33.84 2.43
C GLN A 205 -36.63 33.16 3.82
N TYR A 206 -35.95 32.05 3.99
CA TYR A 206 -35.95 31.23 5.23
C TYR A 206 -34.52 30.98 5.74
N PRO A 207 -33.76 32.06 6.06
CA PRO A 207 -32.38 31.91 6.50
C PRO A 207 -32.31 31.23 7.87
N GLY A 208 -31.37 30.29 8.04
CA GLY A 208 -31.15 29.59 9.29
C GLY A 208 -30.07 28.51 9.20
N ALA A 209 -29.63 28.01 10.33
CA ALA A 209 -28.62 26.95 10.39
C ALA A 209 -29.10 25.62 9.76
N THR A 210 -30.41 25.47 9.65
CA THR A 210 -31.09 24.27 9.09
C THR A 210 -31.71 24.56 7.71
N THR A 211 -31.09 25.46 6.94
CA THR A 211 -31.44 25.78 5.57
C THR A 211 -30.16 25.84 4.72
N LEU A 212 -30.08 25.06 3.67
CA LEU A 212 -29.00 25.16 2.67
C LEU A 212 -29.29 26.33 1.72
N PRO A 213 -28.34 27.25 1.52
CA PRO A 213 -28.55 28.44 0.67
C PRO A 213 -28.60 28.10 -0.84
N ALA A 214 -28.04 26.95 -1.22
CA ALA A 214 -28.01 26.46 -2.61
C ALA A 214 -28.17 24.94 -2.61
N LEU A 215 -28.46 24.37 -3.78
CA LEU A 215 -28.40 22.93 -3.98
C LEU A 215 -26.93 22.48 -3.92
N GLU A 216 -26.67 21.37 -3.23
CA GLU A 216 -25.35 20.82 -3.05
C GLU A 216 -25.32 19.35 -3.54
N PRO A 217 -24.36 18.97 -4.39
CA PRO A 217 -24.13 17.57 -4.71
C PRO A 217 -23.45 16.87 -3.54
N ARG A 218 -23.96 15.71 -3.14
CA ARG A 218 -23.37 14.87 -2.10
C ARG A 218 -23.47 13.38 -2.45
N GLY A 219 -22.44 12.64 -2.06
CA GLY A 219 -22.44 11.19 -2.15
C GLY A 219 -23.45 10.52 -1.19
N PRO A 220 -23.81 9.27 -1.41
CA PRO A 220 -24.79 8.56 -0.57
C PRO A 220 -24.43 8.53 0.91
N GLU A 221 -23.13 8.46 1.25
CA GLU A 221 -22.63 8.41 2.63
C GLU A 221 -22.63 9.77 3.34
N GLU A 222 -22.73 10.87 2.58
CA GLU A 222 -22.72 12.25 3.08
C GLU A 222 -24.12 12.82 3.29
N LEU A 223 -25.15 12.03 2.98
CA LEU A 223 -26.54 12.48 3.12
C LEU A 223 -26.93 12.58 4.61
N PRO A 224 -27.68 13.64 5.01
CA PRO A 224 -28.19 13.76 6.36
C PRO A 224 -29.06 12.56 6.73
N GLY A 225 -28.73 11.82 7.79
CA GLY A 225 -29.35 10.54 8.11
C GLY A 225 -30.88 10.55 8.16
N VAL A 226 -31.49 11.62 8.73
CA VAL A 226 -32.96 11.78 8.79
C VAL A 226 -33.61 12.03 7.41
N LEU A 227 -32.85 12.45 6.41
CA LEU A 227 -33.34 12.78 5.07
C LEU A 227 -32.86 11.76 4.02
N ALA A 228 -31.85 10.95 4.33
CA ALA A 228 -31.15 10.08 3.38
C ALA A 228 -32.09 9.14 2.60
N GLU A 229 -32.99 8.45 3.31
CA GLU A 229 -33.97 7.54 2.69
C GLU A 229 -34.92 8.28 1.73
N GLY A 230 -35.41 9.44 2.16
CA GLY A 230 -36.28 10.28 1.32
C GLY A 230 -35.56 10.84 0.09
N ILE A 231 -34.30 11.28 0.25
CA ILE A 231 -33.47 11.78 -0.86
C ILE A 231 -33.20 10.68 -1.86
N ALA A 232 -32.81 9.49 -1.39
CA ALA A 232 -32.51 8.34 -2.25
C ALA A 232 -33.74 7.83 -3.03
N ALA A 233 -34.95 8.00 -2.46
CA ALA A 233 -36.22 7.56 -3.08
C ALA A 233 -36.86 8.62 -3.99
N ALA A 234 -36.42 9.90 -3.89
CA ALA A 234 -37.04 10.98 -4.62
C ALA A 234 -36.70 10.94 -6.13
N ALA A 235 -37.70 11.18 -6.97
CA ALA A 235 -37.45 11.38 -8.40
C ALA A 235 -36.75 12.77 -8.64
N PRO A 236 -36.01 12.92 -9.75
CA PRO A 236 -35.45 14.20 -10.12
C PRO A 236 -36.47 15.34 -10.19
N ASN A 237 -36.11 16.52 -9.75
CA ASN A 237 -36.95 17.73 -9.66
C ASN A 237 -38.19 17.55 -8.80
N THR A 238 -38.13 16.70 -7.79
CA THR A 238 -39.17 16.51 -6.78
C THR A 238 -38.61 16.67 -5.37
N GLY A 239 -39.45 16.51 -4.37
CA GLY A 239 -39.02 16.58 -2.99
C GLY A 239 -40.09 16.09 -2.03
N PHE A 240 -39.84 16.23 -0.78
CA PHE A 240 -40.71 15.81 0.31
C PHE A 240 -40.58 16.76 1.52
N THR A 241 -41.55 16.66 2.42
CA THR A 241 -41.51 17.42 3.68
C THR A 241 -41.37 16.48 4.86
N THR A 242 -40.58 16.88 5.85
CA THR A 242 -40.34 16.10 7.05
C THR A 242 -40.46 17.01 8.27
N ALA A 243 -41.30 16.65 9.24
CA ALA A 243 -41.33 17.32 10.52
C ALA A 243 -40.08 16.98 11.33
N VAL A 244 -39.25 17.95 11.62
CA VAL A 244 -38.02 17.79 12.42
C VAL A 244 -38.10 18.73 13.60
N PRO A 245 -38.55 18.23 14.79
CA PRO A 245 -38.76 19.06 15.99
C PRO A 245 -37.51 19.84 16.37
N GLU A 246 -36.33 19.27 16.21
CA GLU A 246 -35.04 19.88 16.53
C GLU A 246 -34.71 21.06 15.62
N ALA A 247 -35.24 21.07 14.39
CA ALA A 247 -35.11 22.19 13.46
C ALA A 247 -36.08 23.35 13.72
N GLY A 248 -37.03 23.15 14.64
CA GLY A 248 -38.02 24.16 15.01
C GLY A 248 -39.14 24.38 13.98
N GLY A 249 -39.35 23.41 13.06
CA GLY A 249 -40.37 23.53 12.03
C GLY A 249 -40.45 22.28 11.11
N VAL A 250 -40.87 22.52 9.90
CA VAL A 250 -40.93 21.49 8.85
C VAL A 250 -39.81 21.72 7.86
N VAL A 251 -39.03 20.67 7.59
CA VAL A 251 -37.97 20.67 6.58
C VAL A 251 -38.55 20.29 5.23
N VAL A 252 -38.42 21.16 4.26
CA VAL A 252 -38.69 20.92 2.84
C VAL A 252 -37.40 20.44 2.19
N THR A 253 -37.32 19.23 1.75
CA THR A 253 -36.18 18.70 1.02
C THR A 253 -36.54 18.68 -0.47
N PHE A 254 -35.73 19.32 -1.29
CA PHE A 254 -35.85 19.32 -2.74
C PHE A 254 -34.66 18.58 -3.36
N VAL A 255 -34.94 17.67 -4.27
CA VAL A 255 -33.93 16.84 -4.97
C VAL A 255 -33.94 17.23 -6.44
N GLU A 256 -32.85 17.82 -6.90
CA GLU A 256 -32.68 18.16 -8.30
C GLU A 256 -32.46 16.90 -9.15
N GLY A 257 -31.64 15.99 -8.65
CA GLY A 257 -31.35 14.71 -9.29
C GLY A 257 -29.90 14.30 -9.22
N PRO A 258 -29.51 13.25 -9.95
CA PRO A 258 -28.15 12.77 -9.99
C PRO A 258 -27.24 13.74 -10.73
N VAL A 259 -26.06 13.96 -10.15
CA VAL A 259 -24.95 14.72 -10.74
C VAL A 259 -23.73 13.81 -10.77
N TYR A 260 -23.01 13.86 -11.87
CA TYR A 260 -21.82 13.06 -12.06
C TYR A 260 -20.60 13.97 -12.05
N PRO A 261 -19.58 13.71 -11.22
CA PRO A 261 -18.36 14.48 -11.28
C PRO A 261 -17.71 14.33 -12.67
N SER A 262 -17.09 15.38 -13.15
CA SER A 262 -16.38 15.36 -14.43
C SER A 262 -15.12 14.48 -14.36
N PHE A 263 -14.64 14.04 -15.52
CA PHE A 263 -13.36 13.33 -15.60
C PHE A 263 -12.22 14.09 -14.92
N GLU A 264 -12.13 15.40 -15.13
CA GLU A 264 -11.06 16.22 -14.56
C GLU A 264 -11.13 16.30 -13.02
N GLU A 265 -12.33 16.24 -12.43
CA GLU A 265 -12.50 16.23 -10.97
C GLU A 265 -12.07 14.89 -10.36
N VAL A 266 -12.31 13.77 -11.03
CA VAL A 266 -11.96 12.43 -10.52
C VAL A 266 -10.62 11.91 -11.05
N ARG A 267 -10.02 12.58 -12.01
CA ARG A 267 -8.75 12.20 -12.61
C ARG A 267 -7.65 11.90 -11.59
N PRO A 268 -7.41 12.74 -10.55
CA PRO A 268 -6.37 12.45 -9.56
C PRO A 268 -6.62 11.13 -8.81
N GLN A 269 -7.90 10.81 -8.53
CA GLN A 269 -8.27 9.55 -7.89
C GLN A 269 -7.97 8.36 -8.81
N LEU A 270 -8.31 8.46 -10.10
CA LEU A 270 -8.06 7.40 -11.08
C LEU A 270 -6.56 7.21 -11.34
N GLU A 271 -5.78 8.28 -11.37
CA GLU A 271 -4.32 8.24 -11.47
C GLU A 271 -3.68 7.55 -10.26
N ASN A 272 -4.19 7.81 -9.06
CA ASN A 272 -3.73 7.11 -7.85
C ASN A 272 -4.08 5.61 -7.91
N GLU A 273 -5.34 5.25 -8.25
CA GLU A 273 -5.75 3.85 -8.43
C GLU A 273 -4.86 3.12 -9.44
N ALA A 274 -4.62 3.73 -10.60
CA ALA A 274 -3.75 3.16 -11.62
C ALA A 274 -2.29 3.06 -11.17
N SER A 275 -1.79 4.07 -10.44
CA SER A 275 -0.43 4.05 -9.90
C SER A 275 -0.24 2.96 -8.85
N GLU A 276 -1.22 2.74 -7.98
CA GLU A 276 -1.22 1.64 -7.01
C GLU A 276 -1.21 0.29 -7.73
N ALA A 277 -2.02 0.12 -8.78
CA ALA A 277 -2.03 -1.10 -9.58
C ALA A 277 -0.67 -1.39 -10.26
N VAL A 278 0.00 -0.35 -10.77
CA VAL A 278 1.36 -0.46 -11.34
C VAL A 278 2.38 -0.84 -10.28
N GLN A 279 2.32 -0.22 -9.08
CA GLN A 279 3.20 -0.58 -7.97
C GLN A 279 2.99 -2.03 -7.52
N GLU A 280 1.74 -2.48 -7.46
CA GLU A 280 1.40 -3.86 -7.10
C GLU A 280 1.89 -4.85 -8.18
N ALA A 281 1.76 -4.51 -9.46
CA ALA A 281 2.29 -5.31 -10.54
C ALA A 281 3.82 -5.47 -10.43
N GLY A 282 4.54 -4.38 -10.26
CA GLY A 282 5.99 -4.41 -10.02
C GLY A 282 6.38 -5.19 -8.77
N ASN A 283 5.60 -5.04 -7.68
CA ASN A 283 5.83 -5.78 -6.45
C ASN A 283 5.72 -7.29 -6.64
N ARG A 284 4.70 -7.76 -7.37
CA ARG A 284 4.56 -9.20 -7.72
C ARG A 284 5.77 -9.73 -8.48
N ARG A 285 6.36 -8.93 -9.37
CA ARG A 285 7.58 -9.32 -10.11
C ARG A 285 8.79 -9.42 -9.19
N VAL A 286 8.99 -8.44 -8.31
CA VAL A 286 10.07 -8.46 -7.31
C VAL A 286 9.91 -9.63 -6.34
N GLU A 287 8.69 -9.93 -5.90
CA GLU A 287 8.44 -11.07 -5.01
C GLU A 287 8.76 -12.41 -5.68
N ALA A 288 8.42 -12.58 -6.96
CA ALA A 288 8.83 -13.76 -7.74
C ALA A 288 10.36 -13.89 -7.82
N VAL A 289 11.09 -12.77 -7.95
CA VAL A 289 12.56 -12.77 -7.88
C VAL A 289 13.05 -13.20 -6.51
N ARG A 290 12.47 -12.67 -5.44
CA ARG A 290 12.80 -13.02 -4.05
C ARG A 290 12.63 -14.53 -3.79
N GLU A 291 11.50 -15.10 -4.25
CA GLU A 291 11.22 -16.53 -4.12
C GLU A 291 12.27 -17.38 -4.85
N ASP A 292 12.62 -16.99 -6.09
CA ASP A 292 13.64 -17.68 -6.89
C ASP A 292 15.04 -17.63 -6.25
N LEU A 293 15.40 -16.50 -5.65
CA LEU A 293 16.70 -16.30 -5.00
C LEU A 293 16.87 -17.15 -3.73
N GLY A 294 15.81 -17.42 -3.01
CA GLY A 294 15.86 -18.19 -1.79
C GLY A 294 16.64 -17.48 -0.68
N VAL A 295 16.02 -16.47 -0.06
CA VAL A 295 16.63 -15.70 1.04
C VAL A 295 16.78 -16.57 2.28
N THR A 296 17.99 -16.58 2.87
CA THR A 296 18.29 -17.29 4.12
C THR A 296 18.98 -16.35 5.11
N VAL A 297 18.42 -16.21 6.30
CA VAL A 297 18.98 -15.37 7.36
C VAL A 297 19.68 -16.23 8.41
N ASN A 298 20.78 -15.71 8.96
CA ASN A 298 21.47 -16.36 10.07
C ASN A 298 20.56 -16.31 11.32
N PRO A 299 20.22 -17.47 11.94
CA PRO A 299 19.26 -17.54 13.03
C PRO A 299 19.56 -16.65 14.24
N ARG A 300 20.81 -16.23 14.42
CA ARG A 300 21.20 -15.30 15.50
C ARG A 300 20.59 -13.91 15.33
N PHE A 301 20.16 -13.52 14.12
CA PHE A 301 19.51 -12.24 13.85
C PHE A 301 18.00 -12.35 13.74
N GLY A 302 17.46 -13.56 13.57
CA GLY A 302 16.05 -13.82 13.44
C GLY A 302 15.72 -14.91 12.42
N VAL A 303 14.44 -15.05 12.14
CA VAL A 303 13.89 -15.95 11.13
C VAL A 303 12.99 -15.16 10.16
N LEU A 304 12.87 -15.67 8.94
CA LEU A 304 11.94 -15.09 7.98
C LEU A 304 10.57 -15.75 8.14
N GLU A 305 9.57 -14.96 8.47
CA GLU A 305 8.16 -15.34 8.48
C GLU A 305 7.39 -14.42 7.52
N ASP A 306 6.74 -14.99 6.53
CA ASP A 306 6.00 -14.25 5.50
C ASP A 306 6.83 -13.10 4.86
N GLY A 307 8.11 -13.35 4.61
CA GLY A 307 9.04 -12.39 4.03
C GLY A 307 9.54 -11.29 4.99
N ARG A 308 9.14 -11.34 6.27
CA ARG A 308 9.60 -10.41 7.31
C ARG A 308 10.60 -11.08 8.24
N LEU A 309 11.61 -10.31 8.66
CA LEU A 309 12.56 -10.78 9.65
C LEU A 309 12.00 -10.53 11.05
N VAL A 310 11.66 -11.62 11.75
CA VAL A 310 11.17 -11.61 13.12
C VAL A 310 12.20 -12.18 14.07
N ALA A 311 12.04 -11.94 15.38
CA ALA A 311 12.86 -12.59 16.39
C ALA A 311 12.69 -14.10 16.31
N ALA A 312 13.79 -14.85 16.41
CA ALA A 312 13.69 -16.31 16.51
C ALA A 312 13.11 -16.68 17.88
N ASP A 313 12.02 -17.45 17.91
CA ASP A 313 11.53 -18.06 19.13
C ASP A 313 12.53 -19.20 19.51
N GLY A 314 13.16 -19.08 20.67
CA GLY A 314 14.09 -20.10 21.18
C GLY A 314 15.46 -20.11 20.50
N GLY A 315 16.27 -19.07 20.73
CA GLY A 315 17.70 -19.12 20.40
C GLY A 315 18.40 -20.27 21.17
N VAL A 316 19.58 -20.69 20.67
CA VAL A 316 20.41 -21.73 21.29
C VAL A 316 20.64 -21.48 22.81
N VAL A 317 20.45 -20.27 23.29
CA VAL A 317 20.52 -19.87 24.71
C VAL A 317 19.34 -20.41 25.51
N ASP A 318 18.14 -20.48 24.94
CA ASP A 318 16.95 -21.06 25.63
C ASP A 318 17.05 -22.57 25.76
N ILE A 319 17.65 -23.26 24.79
CA ILE A 319 17.87 -24.71 24.83
C ILE A 319 18.90 -25.11 25.95
N LEU A 320 19.80 -24.18 26.29
CA LEU A 320 20.80 -24.39 27.35
C LEU A 320 20.34 -23.81 28.69
N GLY A 321 19.24 -23.07 28.76
CA GLY A 321 18.67 -22.48 29.97
C GLY A 321 17.65 -23.38 30.68
N ASP A 322 17.05 -24.34 30.00
CA ASP A 322 16.02 -25.29 30.52
C ASP A 322 16.61 -26.59 31.11
N GLU A 323 17.82 -26.57 31.67
CA GLU A 323 18.21 -27.64 32.59
C GLU A 323 17.51 -27.43 33.94
N ASP A 324 16.35 -28.06 34.11
CA ASP A 324 15.74 -28.26 35.42
C ASP A 324 16.81 -28.78 36.38
N PRO A 325 16.99 -28.19 37.58
CA PRO A 325 17.91 -28.73 38.56
C PRO A 325 17.44 -30.11 38.95
N VAL A 326 18.20 -31.12 38.53
CA VAL A 326 18.02 -32.51 38.95
C VAL A 326 17.88 -32.52 40.47
N ALA A 327 16.68 -32.86 40.95
CA ALA A 327 16.41 -33.06 42.38
C ALA A 327 17.39 -34.09 42.93
N ALA A 328 18.22 -33.68 43.91
CA ALA A 328 19.10 -34.57 44.65
C ALA A 328 18.24 -35.59 45.38
N PRO A 329 18.67 -36.88 45.40
CA PRO A 329 17.97 -37.92 46.16
C PRO A 329 18.08 -37.62 47.65
N ALA A 330 16.94 -37.62 48.35
CA ALA A 330 16.85 -37.52 49.79
C ALA A 330 17.44 -38.81 50.40
N GLU A 331 18.42 -38.65 51.32
CA GLU A 331 18.82 -39.70 52.26
C GLU A 331 17.82 -39.83 53.41
#